data_25102fb958ea4dd545246d9d8be66e79
#
_entry.id   25102fb958ea4dd545246d9d8be66e79
#
_cell.length_a   1.000
_cell.length_b   1.000
_cell.length_c   1.000
_cell.angle_alpha   90.00
_cell.angle_beta   90.00
_cell.angle_gamma   90.00
#
_symmetry.space_group_name_H-M   'P 1'
#
loop_
_entity.id
_entity.type
_entity.pdbx_description
1 polymer ?
#
loop_
_entity_poly.entity_id
_entity_poly.type
_entity_poly.pdbx_seq_one_letter_code
_entity_poly.pdbx_strand_id
1 'polypeptide(L)'
;MLNEQTLEFGQAVLKAKNALRFSSRKIGKRLGYIVEDELTGKFFQIGLSQYTFLSLLNGRRTVNDALERTATLLRKHAFDQQEVANLCKWAIESGLLETEVGSTEESRERMATDQAMQKATSWLNPITLKIPLACPDGIMTAANRFLGWLVSPFGAFLWLVVVCYGFGLLLIHSDRFFADGLTSFSADDFVWFGVAWLLLKLVHEMAHGLVCKAYGGRVSSCGMLLLLMIPLPYVDVTSSWRFPSKWHRILTSAAGMLCEIFVAAIACVVWVNVNPGPIQYHAGNVIIAATLHTLIFNANPLMRFDGYYILSDFVEIPNLATHGRGYVKGFFKWLYFGAKQKPVEEVGLRGVVVRAYGFGTILWFFMISIGLSMAASGLLEGIGLMIALVGIVLWFVLPVVKFAKYVVLGSKFEKPNRKWFAVAASITCLIAGVFLFACPSPSVVSAPVVIDYKPGGVIRARAAGFARVLHVVPGQVVAEGDLLVTLENRDLEAEYASLRVDIEISKLRIKSLLSSGEIAMVQLEEESLLSNEKRWST
;
A
#
# COMPACT_ATOMS: atom_id res chain seq x y z
N MET A 1 2.43 -9.31 -52.27
CA MET A 1 3.26 -8.58 -51.28
C MET A 1 3.49 -9.33 -49.96
N LEU A 2 2.52 -10.00 -49.32
CA LEU A 2 2.76 -10.79 -48.10
C LEU A 2 3.56 -12.09 -48.31
N ASN A 3 3.49 -12.70 -49.51
CA ASN A 3 4.19 -13.95 -49.83
C ASN A 3 5.69 -13.76 -50.17
N GLU A 4 6.09 -12.66 -50.77
CA GLU A 4 7.50 -12.42 -51.12
C GLU A 4 8.35 -12.08 -49.91
N GLN A 5 7.84 -11.26 -48.99
CA GLN A 5 8.54 -10.95 -47.72
C GLN A 5 8.70 -12.16 -46.81
N THR A 6 7.77 -13.12 -46.84
CA THR A 6 7.85 -14.37 -46.09
C THR A 6 8.85 -15.36 -46.71
N LEU A 7 9.01 -15.36 -48.01
CA LEU A 7 9.99 -16.20 -48.75
C LEU A 7 11.43 -15.70 -48.55
N GLU A 8 11.66 -14.39 -48.63
CA GLU A 8 12.97 -13.78 -48.31
C GLU A 8 13.37 -14.01 -46.86
N PHE A 9 12.43 -13.96 -45.93
CA PHE A 9 12.68 -14.21 -44.52
C PHE A 9 13.05 -15.66 -44.23
N GLY A 10 12.51 -16.64 -44.96
CA GLY A 10 12.84 -18.04 -44.83
C GLY A 10 14.30 -18.39 -45.17
N GLN A 11 14.94 -17.59 -46.04
CA GLN A 11 16.35 -17.76 -46.41
C GLN A 11 17.32 -17.00 -45.50
N ALA A 12 16.82 -16.18 -44.58
CA ALA A 12 17.66 -15.44 -43.63
C ALA A 12 18.47 -16.40 -42.76
N VAL A 13 19.74 -16.06 -42.55
CA VAL A 13 20.61 -16.77 -41.59
C VAL A 13 20.63 -15.96 -40.30
N LEU A 14 20.11 -16.55 -39.26
CA LEU A 14 20.03 -15.94 -37.91
C LEU A 14 20.91 -16.70 -36.93
N LYS A 15 21.48 -15.99 -35.97
CA LYS A 15 22.31 -16.58 -34.92
C LYS A 15 21.77 -16.21 -33.55
N ALA A 16 21.58 -17.22 -32.70
CA ALA A 16 21.32 -16.98 -31.27
C ALA A 16 22.57 -16.40 -30.59
N LYS A 17 22.42 -15.38 -29.75
CA LYS A 17 23.55 -14.81 -29.02
C LYS A 17 24.25 -15.87 -28.17
N ASN A 18 25.58 -15.83 -28.13
CA ASN A 18 26.37 -16.77 -27.34
C ASN A 18 26.16 -16.63 -25.81
N ALA A 19 25.68 -15.47 -25.36
CA ALA A 19 25.43 -15.15 -23.94
C ALA A 19 24.06 -15.65 -23.43
N LEU A 20 23.31 -16.41 -24.25
CA LEU A 20 22.03 -16.96 -23.84
C LEU A 20 22.22 -18.24 -23.03
N ARG A 21 21.63 -18.27 -21.82
CA ARG A 21 21.51 -19.49 -21.02
C ARG A 21 20.08 -20.01 -21.04
N PHE A 22 19.95 -21.30 -21.29
CA PHE A 22 18.67 -21.99 -21.29
C PHE A 22 18.56 -22.89 -20.06
N SER A 23 17.48 -22.70 -19.29
CA SER A 23 17.17 -23.53 -18.12
C SER A 23 15.82 -24.20 -18.33
N SER A 24 15.75 -25.53 -18.17
CA SER A 24 14.47 -26.25 -18.27
C SER A 24 13.63 -26.04 -17.04
N ARG A 25 12.32 -25.84 -17.23
CA ARG A 25 11.35 -25.65 -16.15
C ARG A 25 10.06 -26.42 -16.43
N LYS A 26 9.57 -27.19 -15.46
CA LYS A 26 8.22 -27.75 -15.52
C LYS A 26 7.19 -26.64 -15.21
N ILE A 27 6.23 -26.44 -16.11
CA ILE A 27 5.13 -25.48 -15.95
C ILE A 27 3.84 -26.28 -16.04
N GLY A 28 3.29 -26.63 -14.89
CA GLY A 28 2.21 -27.62 -14.82
C GLY A 28 2.63 -28.97 -15.40
N LYS A 29 1.91 -29.43 -16.44
CA LYS A 29 2.21 -30.70 -17.15
C LYS A 29 3.15 -30.53 -18.36
N ARG A 30 3.53 -29.28 -18.72
CA ARG A 30 4.35 -28.99 -19.91
C ARG A 30 5.78 -28.63 -19.51
N LEU A 31 6.74 -29.02 -20.36
CA LEU A 31 8.13 -28.59 -20.23
C LEU A 31 8.25 -27.22 -20.91
N GLY A 32 8.71 -26.22 -20.20
CA GLY A 32 9.08 -24.90 -20.71
C GLY A 32 10.55 -24.61 -20.49
N TYR A 33 11.05 -23.56 -21.08
CA TYR A 33 12.42 -23.10 -20.95
C TYR A 33 12.46 -21.64 -20.55
N ILE A 34 13.37 -21.29 -19.67
CA ILE A 34 13.72 -19.91 -19.34
C ILE A 34 14.99 -19.58 -20.10
N VAL A 35 14.93 -18.51 -20.88
CA VAL A 35 16.09 -17.96 -21.61
C VAL A 35 16.56 -16.75 -20.80
N GLU A 36 17.80 -16.78 -20.37
CA GLU A 36 18.48 -15.67 -19.71
C GLU A 36 19.50 -15.08 -20.69
N ASP A 37 19.42 -13.80 -20.92
CA ASP A 37 20.48 -13.02 -21.57
C ASP A 37 21.42 -12.50 -20.47
N GLU A 38 22.61 -13.12 -20.34
CA GLU A 38 23.58 -12.75 -19.29
C GLU A 38 24.09 -11.32 -19.40
N LEU A 39 24.07 -10.74 -20.61
CA LEU A 39 24.56 -9.38 -20.84
C LEU A 39 23.56 -8.33 -20.38
N THR A 40 22.27 -8.58 -20.65
CA THR A 40 21.20 -7.62 -20.30
C THR A 40 20.47 -7.94 -19.00
N GLY A 41 20.66 -9.16 -18.45
CA GLY A 41 19.95 -9.65 -17.26
C GLY A 41 18.46 -9.85 -17.50
N LYS A 42 18.01 -9.94 -18.76
CA LYS A 42 16.61 -10.16 -19.11
C LYS A 42 16.29 -11.65 -19.15
N PHE A 43 15.09 -11.99 -18.70
CA PHE A 43 14.57 -13.35 -18.69
C PHE A 43 13.34 -13.47 -19.57
N PHE A 44 13.30 -14.51 -20.39
CA PHE A 44 12.17 -14.80 -21.27
C PHE A 44 11.74 -16.26 -21.06
N GLN A 45 10.44 -16.48 -21.11
CA GLN A 45 9.89 -17.82 -21.04
C GLN A 45 9.44 -18.26 -22.42
N ILE A 46 9.92 -19.45 -22.84
CA ILE A 46 9.61 -20.04 -24.13
C ILE A 46 9.15 -21.50 -23.97
N GLY A 47 8.36 -21.97 -24.92
CA GLY A 47 7.95 -23.38 -24.99
C GLY A 47 9.05 -24.29 -25.54
N LEU A 48 8.85 -25.61 -25.47
CA LEU A 48 9.76 -26.60 -26.00
C LEU A 48 10.02 -26.40 -27.50
N SER A 49 8.97 -26.14 -28.30
CA SER A 49 9.10 -25.92 -29.74
C SER A 49 9.95 -24.70 -30.06
N GLN A 50 9.70 -23.59 -29.35
CA GLN A 50 10.46 -22.34 -29.48
C GLN A 50 11.92 -22.52 -29.08
N TYR A 51 12.19 -23.25 -27.99
CA TYR A 51 13.54 -23.60 -27.57
C TYR A 51 14.27 -24.42 -28.64
N THR A 52 13.62 -25.50 -29.14
CA THR A 52 14.21 -26.35 -30.16
C THR A 52 14.55 -25.56 -31.42
N PHE A 53 13.65 -24.69 -31.88
CA PHE A 53 13.88 -23.83 -33.00
C PHE A 53 15.03 -22.84 -32.79
N LEU A 54 15.00 -22.08 -31.69
CA LEU A 54 16.05 -21.10 -31.37
C LEU A 54 17.43 -21.75 -31.19
N SER A 55 17.50 -22.95 -30.61
CA SER A 55 18.74 -23.68 -30.46
C SER A 55 19.38 -24.16 -31.76
N LEU A 56 18.58 -24.26 -32.83
CA LEU A 56 19.06 -24.61 -34.18
C LEU A 56 19.61 -23.42 -34.97
N LEU A 57 19.32 -22.20 -34.55
CA LEU A 57 19.79 -20.95 -35.19
C LEU A 57 21.25 -20.67 -34.79
N ASN A 58 22.18 -21.26 -35.52
CA ASN A 58 23.63 -21.21 -35.21
C ASN A 58 24.44 -20.26 -36.11
N GLY A 59 23.77 -19.42 -36.92
CA GLY A 59 24.43 -18.54 -37.87
C GLY A 59 24.95 -19.23 -39.16
N ARG A 60 24.66 -20.51 -39.38
CA ARG A 60 25.04 -21.26 -40.55
C ARG A 60 23.85 -21.84 -41.33
N ARG A 61 22.69 -21.89 -40.68
CA ARG A 61 21.47 -22.48 -41.23
C ARG A 61 20.46 -21.40 -41.50
N THR A 62 19.67 -21.62 -42.55
CA THR A 62 18.54 -20.75 -42.86
C THR A 62 17.39 -20.99 -41.88
N VAL A 63 16.49 -20.03 -41.76
CA VAL A 63 15.26 -20.15 -40.94
C VAL A 63 14.43 -21.34 -41.40
N ASN A 64 14.35 -21.61 -42.72
CA ASN A 64 13.61 -22.76 -43.26
C ASN A 64 14.25 -24.10 -42.87
N ASP A 65 15.58 -24.22 -42.94
CA ASP A 65 16.29 -25.42 -42.49
C ASP A 65 16.05 -25.70 -40.99
N ALA A 66 16.06 -24.67 -40.18
CA ALA A 66 15.77 -24.76 -38.74
C ALA A 66 14.32 -25.18 -38.49
N LEU A 67 13.37 -24.68 -39.28
CA LEU A 67 11.95 -25.04 -39.22
C LEU A 67 11.72 -26.51 -39.56
N GLU A 68 12.26 -27.00 -40.68
CA GLU A 68 12.13 -28.39 -41.10
C GLU A 68 12.71 -29.37 -40.07
N ARG A 69 13.88 -29.06 -39.54
CA ARG A 69 14.48 -29.87 -38.45
C ARG A 69 13.65 -29.85 -37.17
N THR A 70 13.10 -28.69 -36.80
CA THR A 70 12.20 -28.60 -35.65
C THR A 70 10.95 -29.45 -35.88
N ALA A 71 10.38 -29.43 -37.07
CA ALA A 71 9.22 -30.25 -37.44
C ALA A 71 9.55 -31.75 -37.39
N THR A 72 10.75 -32.14 -37.87
CA THR A 72 11.22 -33.54 -37.81
C THR A 72 11.42 -34.01 -36.39
N LEU A 73 11.99 -33.19 -35.50
CA LEU A 73 12.26 -33.52 -34.09
C LEU A 73 10.97 -33.60 -33.24
N LEU A 74 10.00 -32.74 -33.48
CA LEU A 74 8.82 -32.55 -32.61
C LEU A 74 7.53 -33.15 -33.16
N ARG A 75 7.51 -33.66 -34.39
CA ARG A 75 6.41 -34.35 -35.12
C ARG A 75 4.99 -33.76 -35.01
N LYS A 76 4.48 -33.50 -33.81
CA LYS A 76 3.12 -32.99 -33.54
C LYS A 76 3.01 -31.50 -33.21
N HIS A 77 4.14 -30.81 -33.04
CA HIS A 77 4.19 -29.41 -32.62
C HIS A 77 5.03 -28.55 -33.59
N ALA A 78 4.90 -28.83 -34.91
CA ALA A 78 5.51 -28.01 -35.93
C ALA A 78 4.83 -26.63 -35.95
N PHE A 79 5.64 -25.59 -36.09
CA PHE A 79 5.17 -24.23 -36.28
C PHE A 79 4.61 -24.05 -37.70
N ASP A 80 3.59 -23.18 -37.82
CA ASP A 80 3.24 -22.56 -39.07
C ASP A 80 4.30 -21.49 -39.46
N GLN A 81 4.48 -21.25 -40.75
CA GLN A 81 5.44 -20.24 -41.25
C GLN A 81 5.18 -18.86 -40.62
N GLN A 82 3.91 -18.50 -40.45
CA GLN A 82 3.55 -17.23 -39.81
C GLN A 82 3.95 -17.16 -38.34
N GLU A 83 3.84 -18.25 -37.61
CA GLU A 83 4.27 -18.35 -36.21
C GLU A 83 5.78 -18.21 -36.05
N VAL A 84 6.55 -18.81 -36.99
CA VAL A 84 8.01 -18.69 -37.02
C VAL A 84 8.44 -17.26 -37.35
N ALA A 85 7.80 -16.60 -38.32
CA ALA A 85 8.09 -15.20 -38.64
C ALA A 85 7.85 -14.28 -37.43
N ASN A 86 6.73 -14.49 -36.72
CA ASN A 86 6.41 -13.74 -35.49
C ASN A 86 7.40 -14.03 -34.35
N LEU A 87 7.83 -15.30 -34.20
CA LEU A 87 8.82 -15.71 -33.21
C LEU A 87 10.18 -15.06 -33.46
N CYS A 88 10.65 -15.11 -34.73
CA CYS A 88 11.92 -14.52 -35.08
C CYS A 88 11.89 -12.98 -34.93
N LYS A 89 10.80 -12.34 -35.34
CA LYS A 89 10.62 -10.89 -35.15
C LYS A 89 10.69 -10.53 -33.68
N TRP A 90 9.95 -11.25 -32.85
CA TRP A 90 9.99 -11.05 -31.38
C TRP A 90 11.39 -11.29 -30.82
N ALA A 91 12.09 -12.34 -31.29
CA ALA A 91 13.42 -12.68 -30.79
C ALA A 91 14.48 -11.63 -31.19
N ILE A 92 14.34 -11.04 -32.40
CA ILE A 92 15.19 -9.93 -32.85
C ILE A 92 14.89 -8.66 -32.05
N GLU A 93 13.62 -8.28 -31.91
CA GLU A 93 13.19 -7.13 -31.12
C GLU A 93 13.59 -7.26 -29.63
N SER A 94 13.58 -8.47 -29.12
CA SER A 94 14.03 -8.80 -27.74
C SER A 94 15.55 -8.86 -27.62
N GLY A 95 16.28 -8.81 -28.73
CA GLY A 95 17.73 -8.85 -28.78
C GLY A 95 18.33 -10.25 -28.49
N LEU A 96 17.57 -11.33 -28.68
CA LEU A 96 18.01 -12.72 -28.50
C LEU A 96 18.72 -13.26 -29.75
N LEU A 97 18.42 -12.74 -30.91
CA LEU A 97 19.03 -13.12 -32.21
C LEU A 97 19.86 -11.99 -32.78
N GLU A 98 20.97 -12.37 -33.39
CA GLU A 98 21.83 -11.53 -34.23
C GLU A 98 21.57 -11.81 -35.69
N THR A 99 21.42 -10.75 -36.51
CA THR A 99 21.27 -10.85 -37.95
C THR A 99 22.62 -10.61 -38.60
N GLU A 100 23.17 -11.61 -39.33
CA GLU A 100 24.42 -11.44 -40.09
C GLU A 100 24.21 -10.67 -41.40
N VAL A 101 22.99 -10.65 -41.92
CA VAL A 101 22.67 -10.00 -43.20
C VAL A 101 22.17 -8.58 -42.94
N GLY A 102 23.04 -7.63 -43.27
CA GLY A 102 22.61 -6.25 -43.58
C GLY A 102 22.03 -5.45 -42.42
N SER A 103 22.61 -5.54 -41.21
CA SER A 103 22.43 -4.43 -40.31
C SER A 103 23.19 -3.24 -40.89
N THR A 104 22.54 -2.49 -41.79
CA THR A 104 23.01 -1.18 -42.21
C THR A 104 23.36 -0.43 -40.93
N GLU A 105 24.48 0.29 -40.90
CA GLU A 105 24.89 1.13 -39.78
C GLU A 105 23.70 1.96 -39.25
N GLU A 106 22.83 2.41 -40.16
CA GLU A 106 21.55 3.05 -39.85
C GLU A 106 20.60 2.23 -38.99
N SER A 107 20.54 0.89 -39.11
CA SER A 107 19.65 0.05 -38.28
C SER A 107 20.23 -0.16 -36.90
N ARG A 108 21.57 -0.21 -36.77
CA ARG A 108 22.26 -0.24 -35.48
C ARG A 108 22.16 1.09 -34.75
N GLU A 109 22.31 2.20 -35.48
CA GLU A 109 22.14 3.55 -34.93
C GLU A 109 20.69 3.81 -34.49
N ARG A 110 19.70 3.39 -35.30
CA ARG A 110 18.28 3.48 -34.93
C ARG A 110 17.97 2.65 -33.68
N MET A 111 18.44 1.40 -33.58
CA MET A 111 18.28 0.59 -32.37
C MET A 111 19.01 1.16 -31.16
N ALA A 112 20.21 1.70 -31.36
CA ALA A 112 20.96 2.37 -30.31
C ALA A 112 20.27 3.66 -29.86
N THR A 113 19.74 4.44 -30.80
CA THR A 113 18.97 5.67 -30.53
C THR A 113 17.65 5.37 -29.85
N ASP A 114 16.92 4.34 -30.30
CA ASP A 114 15.68 3.90 -29.65
C ASP A 114 15.92 3.34 -28.25
N GLN A 115 17.01 2.61 -28.03
CA GLN A 115 17.40 2.15 -26.70
C GLN A 115 17.85 3.30 -25.79
N ALA A 116 18.59 4.27 -26.32
CA ALA A 116 18.97 5.48 -25.61
C ALA A 116 17.74 6.34 -25.27
N MET A 117 16.81 6.46 -26.22
CA MET A 117 15.56 7.20 -26.04
C MET A 117 14.60 6.49 -25.06
N GLN A 118 14.53 5.15 -25.09
CA GLN A 118 13.81 4.37 -24.09
C GLN A 118 14.45 4.47 -22.70
N LYS A 119 15.77 4.47 -22.60
CA LYS A 119 16.46 4.77 -21.35
C LYS A 119 16.18 6.20 -20.89
N ALA A 120 16.30 7.19 -21.76
CA ALA A 120 16.01 8.59 -21.43
C ALA A 120 14.55 8.80 -20.99
N THR A 121 13.59 8.20 -21.70
CA THR A 121 12.17 8.27 -21.32
C THR A 121 11.85 7.49 -20.03
N SER A 122 12.57 6.42 -19.73
CA SER A 122 12.43 5.75 -18.43
C SER A 122 12.96 6.59 -17.26
N TRP A 123 13.99 7.40 -17.50
CA TRP A 123 14.51 8.37 -16.54
C TRP A 123 13.60 9.60 -16.38
N LEU A 124 12.83 9.94 -17.40
CA LEU A 124 11.87 11.05 -17.41
C LEU A 124 10.47 10.64 -16.92
N ASN A 125 10.27 9.39 -16.47
CA ASN A 125 8.99 8.98 -15.92
C ASN A 125 8.89 9.52 -14.48
N PRO A 126 8.13 10.61 -14.23
CA PRO A 126 8.07 11.25 -12.91
C PRO A 126 7.41 10.38 -11.85
N ILE A 127 6.78 9.27 -12.27
CA ILE A 127 6.07 8.35 -11.38
C ILE A 127 7.02 7.31 -10.80
N THR A 128 8.02 6.86 -11.59
CA THR A 128 8.95 5.81 -11.15
C THR A 128 10.36 6.09 -11.66
N LEU A 129 11.27 6.46 -10.78
CA LEU A 129 12.68 6.63 -11.07
C LEU A 129 13.50 5.56 -10.35
N LYS A 130 14.14 4.67 -11.10
CA LYS A 130 15.00 3.61 -10.55
C LYS A 130 16.46 4.06 -10.57
N ILE A 131 17.06 4.21 -9.39
CA ILE A 131 18.45 4.63 -9.19
C ILE A 131 19.25 3.42 -8.69
N PRO A 132 20.02 2.74 -9.56
CA PRO A 132 20.90 1.65 -9.14
C PRO A 132 22.10 2.25 -8.40
N LEU A 133 22.37 1.76 -7.18
CA LEU A 133 23.48 2.24 -6.35
C LEU A 133 24.68 1.31 -6.38
N ALA A 134 24.45 -0.01 -6.33
CA ALA A 134 25.53 -0.97 -6.24
C ALA A 134 25.14 -2.36 -6.79
N CYS A 135 26.15 -3.22 -6.98
CA CYS A 135 26.00 -4.65 -7.23
C CYS A 135 26.31 -5.41 -5.94
N PRO A 136 25.30 -5.80 -5.14
CA PRO A 136 25.50 -6.33 -3.80
C PRO A 136 25.88 -7.83 -3.77
N ASP A 137 26.09 -8.46 -4.92
CA ASP A 137 26.30 -9.92 -5.02
C ASP A 137 27.41 -10.44 -4.11
N GLY A 138 28.55 -9.73 -4.01
CA GLY A 138 29.65 -10.06 -3.11
C GLY A 138 29.26 -9.97 -1.64
N ILE A 139 28.58 -8.88 -1.27
CA ILE A 139 28.08 -8.66 0.10
C ILE A 139 27.07 -9.75 0.47
N MET A 140 26.15 -10.05 -0.43
CA MET A 140 25.14 -11.11 -0.22
C MET A 140 25.79 -12.49 -0.12
N THR A 141 26.88 -12.75 -0.86
CA THR A 141 27.66 -14.01 -0.73
C THR A 141 28.31 -14.11 0.64
N ALA A 142 28.92 -13.03 1.13
CA ALA A 142 29.49 -12.98 2.46
C ALA A 142 28.40 -13.13 3.55
N ALA A 143 27.31 -12.38 3.43
CA ALA A 143 26.16 -12.51 4.35
C ALA A 143 25.59 -13.93 4.38
N ASN A 144 25.45 -14.58 3.24
CA ASN A 144 24.94 -15.95 3.15
C ASN A 144 25.86 -16.98 3.84
N ARG A 145 27.16 -16.72 3.92
CA ARG A 145 28.09 -17.57 4.65
C ARG A 145 27.78 -17.61 6.15
N PHE A 146 27.33 -16.49 6.71
CA PHE A 146 27.03 -16.36 8.15
C PHE A 146 25.55 -16.59 8.47
N LEU A 147 24.65 -16.15 7.59
CA LEU A 147 23.21 -16.14 7.82
C LEU A 147 22.45 -17.17 6.98
N GLY A 148 23.12 -17.89 6.06
CA GLY A 148 22.46 -18.85 5.17
C GLY A 148 21.79 -20.02 5.91
N TRP A 149 22.21 -20.32 7.13
CA TRP A 149 21.56 -21.31 7.99
C TRP A 149 20.11 -20.93 8.36
N LEU A 150 19.75 -19.63 8.34
CA LEU A 150 18.38 -19.19 8.55
C LEU A 150 17.41 -19.71 7.49
N VAL A 151 17.92 -20.01 6.29
CA VAL A 151 17.13 -20.58 5.19
C VAL A 151 17.00 -22.11 5.30
N SER A 152 17.60 -22.73 6.32
CA SER A 152 17.50 -24.15 6.61
C SER A 152 16.20 -24.50 7.39
N PRO A 153 15.83 -25.80 7.47
CA PRO A 153 14.73 -26.24 8.31
C PRO A 153 14.88 -25.85 9.78
N PHE A 154 16.11 -25.79 10.31
CA PHE A 154 16.37 -25.32 11.67
C PHE A 154 16.08 -23.82 11.81
N GLY A 155 16.50 -23.00 10.85
CA GLY A 155 16.16 -21.57 10.80
C GLY A 155 14.65 -21.34 10.72
N ALA A 156 13.95 -22.13 9.90
CA ALA A 156 12.48 -22.06 9.79
C ALA A 156 11.79 -22.45 11.11
N PHE A 157 12.30 -23.46 11.83
CA PHE A 157 11.79 -23.84 13.15
C PHE A 157 12.01 -22.73 14.17
N LEU A 158 13.21 -22.15 14.23
CA LEU A 158 13.50 -21.02 15.13
C LEU A 158 12.63 -19.81 14.83
N TRP A 159 12.47 -19.50 13.53
CA TRP A 159 11.55 -18.44 13.07
C TRP A 159 10.13 -18.68 13.60
N LEU A 160 9.61 -19.90 13.44
CA LEU A 160 8.27 -20.25 13.91
C LEU A 160 8.13 -20.10 15.43
N VAL A 161 9.11 -20.56 16.20
CA VAL A 161 9.10 -20.42 17.66
C VAL A 161 9.06 -18.96 18.08
N VAL A 162 9.93 -18.11 17.52
CA VAL A 162 9.98 -16.68 17.84
C VAL A 162 8.68 -15.97 17.46
N VAL A 163 8.15 -16.27 16.27
CA VAL A 163 6.90 -15.67 15.78
C VAL A 163 5.71 -16.10 16.65
N CYS A 164 5.56 -17.39 16.94
CA CYS A 164 4.49 -17.87 17.80
C CYS A 164 4.58 -17.31 19.22
N TYR A 165 5.79 -17.21 19.77
CA TYR A 165 5.99 -16.64 21.11
C TYR A 165 5.68 -15.14 21.13
N GLY A 166 6.24 -14.34 20.20
CA GLY A 166 6.05 -12.90 20.15
C GLY A 166 4.59 -12.50 19.94
N PHE A 167 3.93 -13.08 18.94
CA PHE A 167 2.52 -12.80 18.70
C PHE A 167 1.60 -13.42 19.76
N GLY A 168 1.98 -14.54 20.38
CA GLY A 168 1.28 -15.11 21.53
C GLY A 168 1.26 -14.13 22.72
N LEU A 169 2.39 -13.51 23.02
CA LEU A 169 2.47 -12.45 24.02
C LEU A 169 1.59 -11.24 23.67
N LEU A 170 1.61 -10.81 22.42
CA LEU A 170 0.79 -9.68 21.97
C LEU A 170 -0.72 -9.97 22.09
N LEU A 171 -1.15 -11.21 21.79
CA LEU A 171 -2.54 -11.63 21.95
C LEU A 171 -2.99 -11.60 23.41
N ILE A 172 -2.13 -12.02 24.35
CA ILE A 172 -2.42 -11.98 25.80
C ILE A 172 -2.56 -10.53 26.28
N HIS A 173 -1.81 -9.58 25.71
CA HIS A 173 -1.81 -8.18 26.11
C HIS A 173 -2.51 -7.26 25.09
N SER A 174 -3.41 -7.83 24.27
CA SER A 174 -4.07 -7.10 23.18
C SER A 174 -4.83 -5.87 23.65
N ASP A 175 -5.57 -5.97 24.78
CA ASP A 175 -6.34 -4.85 25.33
C ASP A 175 -5.44 -3.64 25.63
N ARG A 176 -4.27 -3.89 26.24
CA ARG A 176 -3.26 -2.85 26.49
C ARG A 176 -2.69 -2.30 25.18
N PHE A 177 -2.37 -3.15 24.21
CA PHE A 177 -1.80 -2.71 22.95
C PHE A 177 -2.74 -1.78 22.18
N PHE A 178 -4.03 -2.11 22.11
CA PHE A 178 -5.02 -1.27 21.42
C PHE A 178 -5.38 -0.01 22.21
N ALA A 179 -5.34 -0.05 23.55
CA ALA A 179 -5.56 1.13 24.39
C ALA A 179 -4.41 2.14 24.26
N ASP A 180 -3.15 1.69 24.26
CA ASP A 180 -1.97 2.54 24.21
C ASP A 180 -1.61 2.98 22.77
N GLY A 181 -1.85 2.11 21.77
CA GLY A 181 -1.32 2.25 20.41
C GLY A 181 -2.10 3.18 19.49
N LEU A 182 -3.36 3.49 19.76
CA LEU A 182 -4.23 4.27 18.86
C LEU A 182 -4.45 5.72 19.29
N THR A 183 -3.96 6.13 20.46
CA THR A 183 -4.38 7.40 21.08
C THR A 183 -3.45 8.59 20.87
N SER A 184 -2.27 8.43 20.25
CA SER A 184 -1.29 9.52 20.20
C SER A 184 -0.39 9.47 18.96
N PHE A 185 -0.93 9.78 17.77
CA PHE A 185 -0.09 10.12 16.62
C PHE A 185 0.11 11.64 16.59
N SER A 186 1.28 12.10 17.04
CA SER A 186 1.72 13.49 16.87
C SER A 186 2.47 13.67 15.53
N ALA A 187 2.71 14.91 15.12
CA ALA A 187 3.48 15.19 13.91
C ALA A 187 4.91 14.63 13.96
N ASP A 188 5.53 14.62 15.16
CA ASP A 188 6.87 14.08 15.38
C ASP A 188 6.90 12.55 15.24
N ASP A 189 5.80 11.89 15.51
CA ASP A 189 5.67 10.44 15.39
C ASP A 189 5.76 9.95 13.95
N PHE A 190 5.28 10.74 12.99
CA PHE A 190 5.39 10.41 11.56
C PHE A 190 6.84 10.33 11.09
N VAL A 191 7.74 11.15 11.63
CA VAL A 191 9.17 11.10 11.28
C VAL A 191 9.77 9.79 11.77
N TRP A 192 9.55 9.44 13.02
CA TRP A 192 10.06 8.19 13.60
C TRP A 192 9.43 6.95 12.96
N PHE A 193 8.13 6.99 12.69
CA PHE A 193 7.46 5.92 11.95
C PHE A 193 8.04 5.77 10.55
N GLY A 194 8.32 6.87 9.84
CA GLY A 194 8.96 6.86 8.53
C GLY A 194 10.37 6.26 8.56
N VAL A 195 11.17 6.60 9.57
CA VAL A 195 12.52 6.04 9.77
C VAL A 195 12.44 4.53 10.05
N ALA A 196 11.58 4.11 10.98
CA ALA A 196 11.38 2.70 11.28
C ALA A 196 10.93 1.92 10.06
N TRP A 197 9.98 2.46 9.30
CA TRP A 197 9.50 1.86 8.06
C TRP A 197 10.59 1.74 6.99
N LEU A 198 11.44 2.77 6.81
CA LEU A 198 12.54 2.73 5.84
C LEU A 198 13.59 1.68 6.21
N LEU A 199 13.97 1.60 7.50
CA LEU A 199 14.88 0.58 8.01
C LEU A 199 14.31 -0.83 7.83
N LEU A 200 13.02 -0.99 8.12
CA LEU A 200 12.32 -2.25 7.93
C LEU A 200 12.32 -2.67 6.45
N LYS A 201 12.10 -1.71 5.53
CA LYS A 201 12.17 -1.98 4.08
C LYS A 201 13.57 -2.35 3.62
N LEU A 202 14.60 -1.74 4.19
CA LEU A 202 15.98 -2.12 3.87
C LEU A 202 16.26 -3.59 4.27
N VAL A 203 15.86 -3.99 5.47
CA VAL A 203 16.02 -5.36 5.96
C VAL A 203 15.17 -6.35 5.14
N HIS A 204 13.96 -5.94 4.74
CA HIS A 204 13.09 -6.68 3.85
C HIS A 204 13.76 -7.01 2.52
N GLU A 205 14.33 -6.01 1.84
CA GLU A 205 15.01 -6.19 0.57
C GLU A 205 16.28 -7.05 0.70
N MET A 206 17.01 -6.88 1.81
CA MET A 206 18.16 -7.73 2.10
C MET A 206 17.78 -9.20 2.29
N ALA A 207 16.62 -9.46 2.90
CA ALA A 207 16.12 -10.83 3.07
C ALA A 207 15.84 -11.52 1.73
N HIS A 208 15.25 -10.82 0.75
CA HIS A 208 15.09 -11.34 -0.61
C HIS A 208 16.44 -11.72 -1.24
N GLY A 209 17.44 -10.83 -1.12
CA GLY A 209 18.79 -11.08 -1.63
C GLY A 209 19.46 -12.29 -0.97
N LEU A 210 19.33 -12.41 0.35
CA LEU A 210 19.91 -13.51 1.13
C LEU A 210 19.31 -14.88 0.71
N VAL A 211 17.99 -14.98 0.64
CA VAL A 211 17.30 -16.22 0.26
C VAL A 211 17.56 -16.55 -1.20
N CYS A 212 17.57 -15.57 -2.10
CA CYS A 212 17.96 -15.78 -3.49
C CYS A 212 19.37 -16.38 -3.60
N LYS A 213 20.31 -15.82 -2.81
CA LYS A 213 21.70 -16.30 -2.79
C LYS A 213 21.83 -17.70 -2.19
N ALA A 214 21.07 -18.01 -1.14
CA ALA A 214 21.06 -19.33 -0.51
C ALA A 214 20.64 -20.44 -1.50
N TYR A 215 19.76 -20.14 -2.45
CA TYR A 215 19.37 -21.06 -3.53
C TYR A 215 20.22 -20.97 -4.80
N GLY A 216 21.39 -20.31 -4.74
CA GLY A 216 22.34 -20.22 -5.85
C GLY A 216 21.99 -19.19 -6.91
N GLY A 217 21.12 -18.22 -6.58
CA GLY A 217 20.83 -17.07 -7.43
C GLY A 217 21.94 -16.02 -7.40
N ARG A 218 21.82 -15.03 -8.28
CA ARG A 218 22.68 -13.85 -8.36
C ARG A 218 21.88 -12.60 -8.09
N VAL A 219 22.44 -11.68 -7.31
CA VAL A 219 21.82 -10.37 -7.01
C VAL A 219 22.52 -9.32 -7.86
N SER A 220 21.88 -8.93 -8.97
CA SER A 220 22.51 -8.13 -10.02
C SER A 220 22.64 -6.66 -9.65
N SER A 221 21.68 -6.09 -8.95
CA SER A 221 21.70 -4.68 -8.55
C SER A 221 20.87 -4.44 -7.30
N CYS A 222 21.24 -3.42 -6.54
CA CYS A 222 20.41 -2.83 -5.50
C CYS A 222 20.44 -1.31 -5.61
N GLY A 223 19.45 -0.65 -5.04
CA GLY A 223 19.38 0.81 -5.07
C GLY A 223 18.09 1.34 -4.50
N MET A 224 17.71 2.53 -4.96
CA MET A 224 16.49 3.21 -4.57
C MET A 224 15.55 3.34 -5.77
N LEU A 225 14.29 3.05 -5.54
CA LEU A 225 13.19 3.31 -6.46
C LEU A 225 12.39 4.49 -5.90
N LEU A 226 12.38 5.61 -6.60
CA LEU A 226 11.48 6.72 -6.26
C LEU A 226 10.12 6.45 -6.88
N LEU A 227 9.15 6.12 -6.06
CA LEU A 227 7.76 5.95 -6.46
C LEU A 227 6.95 7.13 -5.94
N LEU A 228 6.46 7.99 -6.84
CA LEU A 228 5.77 9.23 -6.46
C LEU A 228 6.59 10.06 -5.45
N MET A 229 7.90 10.17 -5.67
CA MET A 229 8.88 10.83 -4.78
C MET A 229 9.13 10.12 -3.43
N ILE A 230 8.48 8.99 -3.15
CA ILE A 230 8.77 8.18 -1.96
C ILE A 230 9.96 7.28 -2.25
N PRO A 231 11.06 7.36 -1.48
CA PRO A 231 12.23 6.52 -1.67
C PRO A 231 11.96 5.11 -1.13
N LEU A 232 11.98 4.12 -2.03
CA LEU A 232 11.83 2.70 -1.72
C LEU A 232 13.14 1.98 -2.03
N PRO A 233 13.79 1.31 -1.11
CA PRO A 233 14.89 0.42 -1.43
C PRO A 233 14.40 -0.71 -2.33
N TYR A 234 15.27 -1.22 -3.19
CA TYR A 234 15.01 -2.42 -3.98
C TYR A 234 16.26 -3.27 -4.12
N VAL A 235 16.05 -4.58 -4.26
CA VAL A 235 17.07 -5.56 -4.59
C VAL A 235 16.60 -6.39 -5.78
N ASP A 236 17.46 -6.56 -6.78
CA ASP A 236 17.12 -7.30 -7.99
C ASP A 236 17.43 -8.79 -7.81
N VAL A 237 16.39 -9.55 -7.52
CA VAL A 237 16.42 -11.03 -7.38
C VAL A 237 15.81 -11.73 -8.60
N THR A 238 15.78 -11.09 -9.76
CA THR A 238 15.18 -11.64 -11.00
C THR A 238 15.83 -12.98 -11.39
N SER A 239 17.07 -13.23 -11.00
CA SER A 239 17.76 -14.51 -11.20
C SER A 239 17.03 -15.70 -10.57
N SER A 240 16.14 -15.48 -9.59
CA SER A 240 15.32 -16.53 -8.97
C SER A 240 14.38 -17.21 -9.97
N TRP A 241 14.08 -16.57 -11.10
CA TRP A 241 13.26 -17.16 -12.16
C TRP A 241 13.88 -18.41 -12.79
N ARG A 242 15.22 -18.60 -12.65
CA ARG A 242 15.91 -19.82 -13.08
C ARG A 242 15.66 -21.03 -12.16
N PHE A 243 15.20 -20.80 -10.93
CA PHE A 243 15.06 -21.91 -9.98
C PHE A 243 14.05 -22.94 -10.48
N PRO A 244 14.44 -24.22 -10.60
CA PRO A 244 13.54 -25.27 -11.08
C PRO A 244 12.34 -25.45 -10.15
N SER A 245 12.59 -25.41 -8.83
CA SER A 245 11.57 -25.56 -7.80
C SER A 245 10.75 -24.28 -7.64
N LYS A 246 9.44 -24.39 -7.73
CA LYS A 246 8.53 -23.28 -7.44
C LYS A 246 8.63 -22.81 -5.98
N TRP A 247 8.95 -23.72 -5.06
CA TRP A 247 9.07 -23.41 -3.65
C TRP A 247 10.26 -22.49 -3.36
N HIS A 248 11.40 -22.68 -4.07
CA HIS A 248 12.54 -21.76 -3.95
C HIS A 248 12.18 -20.34 -4.42
N ARG A 249 11.39 -20.21 -5.49
CA ARG A 249 10.91 -18.92 -5.98
C ARG A 249 9.92 -18.29 -5.01
N ILE A 250 8.96 -19.07 -4.52
CA ILE A 250 7.98 -18.64 -3.52
C ILE A 250 8.70 -18.17 -2.24
N LEU A 251 9.66 -18.94 -1.74
CA LEU A 251 10.42 -18.56 -0.55
C LEU A 251 11.28 -17.30 -0.79
N THR A 252 11.87 -17.17 -1.99
CA THR A 252 12.58 -15.93 -2.34
C THR A 252 11.64 -14.73 -2.34
N SER A 253 10.44 -14.84 -2.91
CA SER A 253 9.43 -13.78 -2.91
C SER A 253 8.80 -13.53 -1.52
N ALA A 254 8.72 -14.54 -0.65
CA ALA A 254 8.17 -14.41 0.70
C ALA A 254 9.20 -13.89 1.71
N ALA A 255 10.49 -13.92 1.38
CA ALA A 255 11.58 -13.66 2.32
C ALA A 255 11.46 -12.31 3.05
N GLY A 256 11.10 -11.26 2.33
CA GLY A 256 10.89 -9.93 2.90
C GLY A 256 9.78 -9.92 3.94
N MET A 257 8.62 -10.49 3.59
CA MET A 257 7.48 -10.58 4.52
C MET A 257 7.78 -11.45 5.74
N LEU A 258 8.45 -12.59 5.54
CA LEU A 258 8.86 -13.46 6.65
C LEU A 258 9.81 -12.74 7.59
N CYS A 259 10.71 -11.92 7.05
CA CYS A 259 11.63 -11.11 7.83
C CYS A 259 10.89 -9.99 8.59
N GLU A 260 9.95 -9.29 7.97
CA GLU A 260 9.12 -8.26 8.63
C GLU A 260 8.30 -8.85 9.77
N ILE A 261 7.68 -10.02 9.58
CA ILE A 261 6.94 -10.74 10.61
C ILE A 261 7.85 -11.15 11.78
N PHE A 262 9.08 -11.59 11.48
CA PHE A 262 10.06 -11.94 12.51
C PHE A 262 10.49 -10.73 13.34
N VAL A 263 10.76 -9.59 12.69
CA VAL A 263 11.09 -8.33 13.37
C VAL A 263 9.90 -7.85 14.22
N ALA A 264 8.67 -7.95 13.70
CA ALA A 264 7.47 -7.64 14.46
C ALA A 264 7.32 -8.51 15.71
N ALA A 265 7.60 -9.82 15.59
CA ALA A 265 7.53 -10.74 16.73
C ALA A 265 8.56 -10.39 17.82
N ILE A 266 9.79 -10.04 17.43
CA ILE A 266 10.81 -9.53 18.38
C ILE A 266 10.32 -8.23 19.03
N ALA A 267 9.78 -7.30 18.22
CA ALA A 267 9.24 -6.06 18.76
C ALA A 267 8.09 -6.29 19.74
N CYS A 268 7.23 -7.32 19.53
CA CYS A 268 6.19 -7.72 20.50
C CYS A 268 6.82 -8.15 21.83
N VAL A 269 7.88 -8.96 21.80
CA VAL A 269 8.60 -9.37 23.02
C VAL A 269 9.16 -8.15 23.76
N VAL A 270 9.79 -7.23 23.02
CA VAL A 270 10.32 -5.99 23.61
C VAL A 270 9.20 -5.16 24.20
N TRP A 271 8.11 -4.93 23.46
CA TRP A 271 6.98 -4.10 23.87
C TRP A 271 6.32 -4.59 25.16
N VAL A 272 6.19 -5.91 25.34
CA VAL A 272 5.57 -6.50 26.54
C VAL A 272 6.48 -6.39 27.76
N ASN A 273 7.80 -6.56 27.58
CA ASN A 273 8.75 -6.69 28.70
C ASN A 273 9.41 -5.38 29.14
N VAL A 274 9.23 -4.29 28.39
CA VAL A 274 9.82 -2.98 28.72
C VAL A 274 8.77 -2.10 29.40
N ASN A 275 9.24 -1.28 30.36
CA ASN A 275 8.39 -0.29 31.04
C ASN A 275 7.87 0.78 30.06
N PRO A 276 6.70 1.41 30.37
CA PRO A 276 6.19 2.53 29.59
C PRO A 276 7.24 3.62 29.37
N GLY A 277 7.50 3.95 28.11
CA GLY A 277 8.53 4.92 27.72
C GLY A 277 8.89 4.83 26.24
N PRO A 278 9.93 5.58 25.78
CA PRO A 278 10.28 5.69 24.36
C PRO A 278 10.54 4.34 23.67
N ILE A 279 11.20 3.40 24.36
CA ILE A 279 11.51 2.08 23.79
C ILE A 279 10.23 1.29 23.51
N GLN A 280 9.28 1.27 24.46
CA GLN A 280 7.99 0.61 24.27
C GLN A 280 7.22 1.25 23.14
N TYR A 281 7.19 2.58 23.09
CA TYR A 281 6.53 3.33 22.04
C TYR A 281 7.09 3.00 20.65
N HIS A 282 8.42 3.02 20.46
CA HIS A 282 9.05 2.66 19.18
C HIS A 282 8.85 1.19 18.81
N ALA A 283 8.85 0.28 19.80
CA ALA A 283 8.52 -1.13 19.55
C ALA A 283 7.08 -1.29 19.02
N GLY A 284 6.12 -0.55 19.58
CA GLY A 284 4.74 -0.49 19.09
C GLY A 284 4.65 0.00 17.65
N ASN A 285 5.38 1.05 17.31
CA ASN A 285 5.44 1.57 15.94
C ASN A 285 6.03 0.55 14.95
N VAL A 286 7.06 -0.20 15.35
CA VAL A 286 7.63 -1.28 14.52
C VAL A 286 6.62 -2.40 14.31
N ILE A 287 5.87 -2.81 15.33
CA ILE A 287 4.81 -3.82 15.21
C ILE A 287 3.77 -3.38 14.18
N ILE A 288 3.27 -2.14 14.30
CA ILE A 288 2.27 -1.59 13.38
C ILE A 288 2.84 -1.47 11.96
N ALA A 289 4.03 -0.90 11.80
CA ALA A 289 4.66 -0.71 10.49
C ALA A 289 4.89 -2.05 9.78
N ALA A 290 5.44 -3.05 10.49
CA ALA A 290 5.74 -4.35 9.93
C ALA A 290 4.47 -5.13 9.57
N THR A 291 3.48 -5.18 10.45
CA THR A 291 2.27 -5.98 10.24
C THR A 291 1.31 -5.34 9.25
N LEU A 292 1.00 -4.06 9.41
CA LEU A 292 0.02 -3.36 8.57
C LEU A 292 0.49 -3.26 7.12
N HIS A 293 1.75 -2.83 6.92
CA HIS A 293 2.31 -2.71 5.57
C HIS A 293 2.43 -4.08 4.88
N THR A 294 2.91 -5.08 5.60
CA THR A 294 3.03 -6.44 5.06
C THR A 294 1.66 -6.99 4.66
N LEU A 295 0.64 -6.85 5.50
CA LEU A 295 -0.69 -7.39 5.23
C LEU A 295 -1.40 -6.67 4.07
N ILE A 296 -1.37 -5.34 4.05
CA ILE A 296 -2.12 -4.55 3.06
C ILE A 296 -1.43 -4.57 1.69
N PHE A 297 -0.11 -4.44 1.65
CA PHE A 297 0.63 -4.29 0.40
C PHE A 297 1.39 -5.55 -0.01
N ASN A 298 2.35 -6.01 0.80
CA ASN A 298 3.25 -7.07 0.38
C ASN A 298 2.57 -8.43 0.25
N ALA A 299 1.71 -8.82 1.19
CA ALA A 299 0.98 -10.09 1.15
C ALA A 299 -0.18 -10.09 0.15
N ASN A 300 -0.58 -8.92 -0.34
CA ASN A 300 -1.71 -8.79 -1.25
C ASN A 300 -1.36 -9.32 -2.65
N PRO A 301 -2.03 -10.38 -3.12
CA PRO A 301 -1.74 -10.95 -4.43
C PRO A 301 -2.29 -10.12 -5.60
N LEU A 302 -3.18 -9.16 -5.36
CA LEU A 302 -3.83 -8.36 -6.40
C LEU A 302 -2.96 -7.19 -6.88
N MET A 303 -1.94 -6.81 -6.10
CA MET A 303 -0.92 -5.83 -6.48
C MET A 303 0.38 -6.55 -6.87
N ARG A 304 1.18 -5.93 -7.75
CA ARG A 304 2.46 -6.52 -8.19
C ARG A 304 3.57 -6.31 -7.15
N PHE A 305 3.32 -6.78 -5.92
CA PHE A 305 4.28 -6.92 -4.84
C PHE A 305 4.55 -8.42 -4.60
N ASP A 306 5.17 -8.76 -3.50
CA ASP A 306 5.62 -10.13 -3.20
C ASP A 306 4.49 -11.15 -3.26
N GLY A 307 3.32 -10.82 -2.70
CA GLY A 307 2.14 -11.67 -2.72
C GLY A 307 1.67 -12.06 -4.14
N TYR A 308 1.83 -11.16 -5.10
CA TYR A 308 1.56 -11.46 -6.50
C TYR A 308 2.53 -12.51 -7.06
N TYR A 309 3.82 -12.36 -6.80
CA TYR A 309 4.82 -13.31 -7.30
C TYR A 309 4.64 -14.69 -6.64
N ILE A 310 4.32 -14.70 -5.34
CA ILE A 310 3.97 -15.93 -4.62
C ILE A 310 2.77 -16.61 -5.27
N LEU A 311 1.66 -15.89 -5.50
CA LEU A 311 0.48 -16.45 -6.14
C LEU A 311 0.78 -16.92 -7.57
N SER A 312 1.47 -16.10 -8.38
CA SER A 312 1.84 -16.43 -9.76
C SER A 312 2.67 -17.72 -9.84
N ASP A 313 3.65 -17.88 -8.94
CA ASP A 313 4.47 -19.09 -8.89
C ASP A 313 3.71 -20.29 -8.27
N PHE A 314 2.83 -20.07 -7.32
CA PHE A 314 2.01 -21.11 -6.70
C PHE A 314 1.06 -21.78 -7.72
N VAL A 315 0.34 -20.95 -8.50
CA VAL A 315 -0.57 -21.43 -9.56
C VAL A 315 0.15 -21.78 -10.86
N GLU A 316 1.45 -21.46 -10.95
CA GLU A 316 2.29 -21.66 -12.13
C GLU A 316 1.73 -20.97 -13.39
N ILE A 317 1.20 -19.75 -13.23
CA ILE A 317 0.74 -18.90 -14.33
C ILE A 317 1.64 -17.65 -14.39
N PRO A 318 2.64 -17.66 -15.27
CA PRO A 318 3.50 -16.50 -15.45
C PRO A 318 2.70 -15.30 -15.96
N ASN A 319 3.07 -14.11 -15.54
CA ASN A 319 2.38 -12.87 -15.94
C ASN A 319 0.85 -12.90 -15.68
N LEU A 320 0.40 -13.52 -14.61
CA LEU A 320 -1.00 -13.65 -14.21
C LEU A 320 -1.76 -12.30 -14.32
N ALA A 321 -1.13 -11.19 -13.92
CA ALA A 321 -1.71 -9.85 -14.02
C ALA A 321 -1.99 -9.41 -15.47
N THR A 322 -1.17 -9.84 -16.41
CA THR A 322 -1.37 -9.53 -17.85
C THR A 322 -2.52 -10.36 -18.41
N HIS A 323 -2.55 -11.66 -18.08
CA HIS A 323 -3.64 -12.57 -18.47
C HIS A 323 -4.96 -12.12 -17.86
N GLY A 324 -5.01 -11.81 -16.56
CA GLY A 324 -6.21 -11.33 -15.88
C GLY A 324 -6.76 -10.04 -16.48
N ARG A 325 -5.90 -9.02 -16.69
CA ARG A 325 -6.31 -7.76 -17.33
C ARG A 325 -6.74 -7.97 -18.77
N GLY A 326 -6.06 -8.84 -19.51
CA GLY A 326 -6.41 -9.21 -20.88
C GLY A 326 -7.81 -9.84 -20.96
N TYR A 327 -8.07 -10.78 -20.03
CA TYR A 327 -9.40 -11.41 -19.91
C TYR A 327 -10.50 -10.39 -19.63
N VAL A 328 -10.34 -9.55 -18.62
CA VAL A 328 -11.34 -8.54 -18.26
C VAL A 328 -11.57 -7.55 -19.39
N LYS A 329 -10.51 -7.07 -20.03
CA LYS A 329 -10.62 -6.19 -21.21
C LYS A 329 -11.38 -6.88 -22.34
N GLY A 330 -11.10 -8.15 -22.61
CA GLY A 330 -11.80 -8.95 -23.62
C GLY A 330 -13.27 -9.17 -23.25
N PHE A 331 -13.56 -9.47 -21.98
CA PHE A 331 -14.92 -9.63 -21.46
C PHE A 331 -15.76 -8.36 -21.64
N PHE A 332 -15.23 -7.20 -21.25
CA PHE A 332 -15.93 -5.91 -21.44
C PHE A 332 -16.08 -5.55 -22.91
N LYS A 333 -15.08 -5.84 -23.76
CA LYS A 333 -15.23 -5.67 -25.22
C LYS A 333 -16.33 -6.58 -25.78
N TRP A 334 -16.41 -7.82 -25.37
CA TRP A 334 -17.44 -8.74 -25.79
C TRP A 334 -18.83 -8.27 -25.31
N LEU A 335 -18.96 -7.90 -24.05
CA LEU A 335 -20.23 -7.48 -23.44
C LEU A 335 -20.75 -6.16 -24.03
N TYR A 336 -19.91 -5.12 -24.11
CA TYR A 336 -20.35 -3.77 -24.49
C TYR A 336 -20.21 -3.44 -25.98
N PHE A 337 -19.37 -4.16 -26.71
CA PHE A 337 -19.17 -3.87 -28.14
C PHE A 337 -19.49 -5.05 -29.07
N GLY A 338 -19.95 -6.18 -28.52
CA GLY A 338 -20.30 -7.35 -29.32
C GLY A 338 -19.11 -7.94 -30.09
N ALA A 339 -17.91 -7.89 -29.50
CA ALA A 339 -16.70 -8.42 -30.15
C ALA A 339 -16.87 -9.92 -30.47
N LYS A 340 -16.59 -10.32 -31.71
CA LYS A 340 -16.76 -11.71 -32.19
C LYS A 340 -15.83 -12.70 -31.49
N GLN A 341 -14.66 -12.25 -31.04
CA GLN A 341 -13.72 -13.09 -30.30
C GLN A 341 -14.05 -13.05 -28.81
N LYS A 342 -14.38 -14.22 -28.27
CA LYS A 342 -14.41 -14.42 -26.81
C LYS A 342 -13.00 -14.21 -26.26
N PRO A 343 -12.86 -13.69 -25.04
CA PRO A 343 -11.56 -13.62 -24.41
C PRO A 343 -10.93 -15.01 -24.37
N VAL A 344 -9.62 -15.07 -24.69
CA VAL A 344 -8.88 -16.35 -24.67
C VAL A 344 -8.98 -16.95 -23.29
N GLU A 345 -9.66 -18.09 -23.19
CA GLU A 345 -9.88 -18.78 -21.93
C GLU A 345 -8.78 -19.83 -21.72
N GLU A 346 -8.05 -19.70 -20.62
CA GLU A 346 -7.40 -20.87 -20.05
C GLU A 346 -8.48 -21.81 -19.50
N VAL A 347 -8.37 -23.11 -19.80
CA VAL A 347 -9.39 -24.10 -19.44
C VAL A 347 -9.17 -24.60 -18.01
N GLY A 348 -10.26 -24.91 -17.30
CA GLY A 348 -10.21 -25.51 -15.98
C GLY A 348 -9.89 -24.52 -14.85
N LEU A 349 -9.28 -25.02 -13.77
CA LEU A 349 -9.00 -24.23 -12.56
C LEU A 349 -8.13 -23.00 -12.83
N ARG A 350 -7.19 -23.08 -13.78
CA ARG A 350 -6.34 -21.94 -14.17
C ARG A 350 -7.18 -20.81 -14.76
N GLY A 351 -8.16 -21.12 -15.58
CA GLY A 351 -9.07 -20.11 -16.14
C GLY A 351 -9.91 -19.44 -15.05
N VAL A 352 -10.33 -20.17 -14.01
CA VAL A 352 -11.04 -19.60 -12.85
C VAL A 352 -10.12 -18.62 -12.12
N VAL A 353 -8.87 -18.99 -11.86
CA VAL A 353 -7.89 -18.12 -11.19
C VAL A 353 -7.62 -16.85 -11.99
N VAL A 354 -7.43 -16.93 -13.31
CA VAL A 354 -7.21 -15.76 -14.19
C VAL A 354 -8.41 -14.81 -14.15
N ARG A 355 -9.62 -15.34 -14.18
CA ARG A 355 -10.87 -14.56 -14.11
C ARG A 355 -11.03 -13.88 -12.76
N ALA A 356 -10.94 -14.66 -11.68
CA ALA A 356 -11.05 -14.14 -10.30
C ALA A 356 -9.99 -13.07 -10.03
N TYR A 357 -8.74 -13.33 -10.45
CA TYR A 357 -7.65 -12.38 -10.33
C TYR A 357 -7.94 -11.09 -11.13
N GLY A 358 -8.39 -11.19 -12.38
CA GLY A 358 -8.68 -10.05 -13.23
C GLY A 358 -9.75 -9.12 -12.64
N PHE A 359 -10.87 -9.68 -12.19
CA PHE A 359 -11.93 -8.89 -11.53
C PHE A 359 -11.51 -8.41 -10.14
N GLY A 360 -10.81 -9.24 -9.37
CA GLY A 360 -10.29 -8.86 -8.06
C GLY A 360 -9.35 -7.65 -8.12
N THR A 361 -8.47 -7.57 -9.15
CA THR A 361 -7.56 -6.42 -9.31
C THR A 361 -8.31 -5.12 -9.59
N ILE A 362 -9.45 -5.15 -10.28
CA ILE A 362 -10.27 -3.94 -10.50
C ILE A 362 -10.90 -3.50 -9.18
N LEU A 363 -11.55 -4.43 -8.47
CA LEU A 363 -12.17 -4.13 -7.18
C LEU A 363 -11.15 -3.57 -6.19
N TRP A 364 -9.98 -4.22 -6.08
CA TRP A 364 -8.89 -3.74 -5.22
C TRP A 364 -8.39 -2.35 -5.63
N PHE A 365 -8.25 -2.11 -6.93
CA PHE A 365 -7.84 -0.80 -7.43
C PHE A 365 -8.79 0.32 -6.98
N PHE A 366 -10.09 0.10 -7.06
CA PHE A 366 -11.09 1.06 -6.57
C PHE A 366 -11.00 1.24 -5.04
N MET A 367 -10.93 0.15 -4.28
CA MET A 367 -10.83 0.20 -2.83
C MET A 367 -9.59 0.98 -2.36
N ILE A 368 -8.41 0.67 -2.92
CA ILE A 368 -7.17 1.34 -2.52
C ILE A 368 -7.14 2.79 -2.97
N SER A 369 -7.69 3.10 -4.15
CA SER A 369 -7.75 4.48 -4.65
C SER A 369 -8.62 5.36 -3.76
N ILE A 370 -9.80 4.87 -3.36
CA ILE A 370 -10.69 5.57 -2.43
C ILE A 370 -10.03 5.69 -1.05
N GLY A 371 -9.50 4.59 -0.51
CA GLY A 371 -8.85 4.56 0.80
C GLY A 371 -7.67 5.53 0.90
N LEU A 372 -6.78 5.54 -0.10
CA LEU A 372 -5.65 6.48 -0.15
C LEU A 372 -6.10 7.93 -0.29
N SER A 373 -7.16 8.19 -1.08
CA SER A 373 -7.71 9.56 -1.21
C SER A 373 -8.30 10.05 0.11
N MET A 374 -9.03 9.18 0.82
CA MET A 374 -9.56 9.49 2.15
C MET A 374 -8.45 9.70 3.18
N ALA A 375 -7.45 8.82 3.21
CA ALA A 375 -6.32 8.95 4.11
C ALA A 375 -5.52 10.24 3.85
N ALA A 376 -5.24 10.56 2.59
CA ALA A 376 -4.55 11.79 2.22
C ALA A 376 -5.31 13.03 2.67
N SER A 377 -6.63 13.07 2.45
CA SER A 377 -7.47 14.21 2.84
C SER A 377 -7.55 14.38 4.36
N GLY A 378 -7.47 13.30 5.14
CA GLY A 378 -7.52 13.35 6.60
C GLY A 378 -6.18 13.67 7.27
N LEU A 379 -5.05 13.23 6.67
CA LEU A 379 -3.74 13.37 7.29
C LEU A 379 -3.01 14.69 6.96
N LEU A 380 -3.24 15.26 5.79
CA LEU A 380 -2.46 16.38 5.25
C LEU A 380 -3.29 17.65 5.04
N GLU A 381 -4.41 17.81 5.73
CA GLU A 381 -5.31 18.96 5.62
C GLU A 381 -5.50 19.45 4.17
N GLY A 382 -5.27 20.74 3.88
CA GLY A 382 -5.46 21.33 2.54
C GLY A 382 -4.60 20.69 1.44
N ILE A 383 -3.36 20.31 1.73
CA ILE A 383 -2.47 19.63 0.76
C ILE A 383 -3.00 18.22 0.46
N GLY A 384 -3.51 17.52 1.46
CA GLY A 384 -4.11 16.20 1.28
C GLY A 384 -5.33 16.22 0.37
N LEU A 385 -6.15 17.26 0.45
CA LEU A 385 -7.27 17.47 -0.47
C LEU A 385 -6.79 17.64 -1.91
N MET A 386 -5.72 18.41 -2.15
CA MET A 386 -5.15 18.55 -3.49
C MET A 386 -4.62 17.20 -4.04
N ILE A 387 -3.93 16.42 -3.20
CA ILE A 387 -3.46 15.08 -3.58
C ILE A 387 -4.64 14.17 -3.90
N ALA A 388 -5.69 14.19 -3.10
CA ALA A 388 -6.91 13.41 -3.33
C ALA A 388 -7.59 13.81 -4.65
N LEU A 389 -7.71 15.11 -4.96
CA LEU A 389 -8.26 15.59 -6.22
C LEU A 389 -7.43 15.14 -7.42
N VAL A 390 -6.10 15.25 -7.35
CA VAL A 390 -5.20 14.74 -8.39
C VAL A 390 -5.38 13.23 -8.56
N GLY A 391 -5.48 12.49 -7.47
CA GLY A 391 -5.76 11.04 -7.49
C GLY A 391 -7.09 10.73 -8.19
N ILE A 392 -8.16 11.43 -7.86
CA ILE A 392 -9.47 11.28 -8.51
C ILE A 392 -9.37 11.55 -10.02
N VAL A 393 -8.70 12.61 -10.42
CA VAL A 393 -8.51 12.92 -11.85
C VAL A 393 -7.73 11.82 -12.56
N LEU A 394 -6.61 11.37 -12.01
CA LEU A 394 -5.75 10.38 -12.63
C LEU A 394 -6.40 8.98 -12.67
N TRP A 395 -7.10 8.59 -11.61
CA TRP A 395 -7.59 7.22 -11.43
C TRP A 395 -9.03 7.02 -11.92
N PHE A 396 -9.83 8.09 -11.97
CA PHE A 396 -11.23 8.00 -12.39
C PHE A 396 -11.51 8.82 -13.64
N VAL A 397 -11.18 10.11 -13.66
CA VAL A 397 -11.56 10.99 -14.76
C VAL A 397 -10.82 10.62 -16.05
N LEU A 398 -9.48 10.49 -16.01
CA LEU A 398 -8.69 10.18 -17.21
C LEU A 398 -9.04 8.82 -17.85
N PRO A 399 -9.25 7.72 -17.12
CA PRO A 399 -9.74 6.47 -17.69
C PRO A 399 -11.11 6.61 -18.34
N VAL A 400 -12.04 7.35 -17.71
CA VAL A 400 -13.38 7.60 -18.29
C VAL A 400 -13.27 8.42 -19.58
N VAL A 401 -12.46 9.47 -19.61
CA VAL A 401 -12.22 10.27 -20.81
C VAL A 401 -11.59 9.44 -21.92
N LYS A 402 -10.59 8.61 -21.60
CA LYS A 402 -9.97 7.68 -22.58
C LYS A 402 -10.99 6.67 -23.11
N PHE A 403 -11.83 6.15 -22.25
CA PHE A 403 -12.91 5.24 -22.65
C PHE A 403 -13.95 5.92 -23.53
N ALA A 404 -14.42 7.12 -23.16
CA ALA A 404 -15.33 7.92 -23.95
C ALA A 404 -14.74 8.26 -25.34
N LYS A 405 -13.46 8.65 -25.37
CA LYS A 405 -12.71 8.87 -26.62
C LYS A 405 -12.66 7.61 -27.49
N TYR A 406 -12.45 6.44 -26.88
CA TYR A 406 -12.48 5.16 -27.62
C TYR A 406 -13.86 4.87 -28.19
N VAL A 407 -14.94 5.10 -27.46
CA VAL A 407 -16.33 4.89 -27.94
C VAL A 407 -16.65 5.82 -29.10
N VAL A 408 -16.22 7.11 -29.02
CA VAL A 408 -16.54 8.13 -30.04
C VAL A 408 -15.64 8.04 -31.26
N LEU A 409 -14.33 7.90 -31.10
CA LEU A 409 -13.37 7.96 -32.19
C LEU A 409 -12.90 6.56 -32.67
N GLY A 410 -13.06 5.54 -31.83
CA GLY A 410 -12.46 4.24 -32.08
C GLY A 410 -10.95 4.22 -31.87
N SER A 411 -10.33 3.11 -32.23
CA SER A 411 -8.87 2.99 -32.30
C SER A 411 -8.41 2.84 -33.75
N LYS A 412 -7.10 3.05 -34.02
CA LYS A 412 -6.52 2.88 -35.38
C LYS A 412 -6.78 1.49 -35.98
N PHE A 413 -7.02 0.48 -35.16
CA PHE A 413 -7.16 -0.91 -35.55
C PHE A 413 -8.58 -1.48 -35.40
N GLU A 414 -9.45 -0.84 -34.60
CA GLU A 414 -10.78 -1.35 -34.31
C GLU A 414 -11.78 -0.20 -34.19
N LYS A 415 -12.90 -0.31 -34.90
CA LYS A 415 -14.05 0.59 -34.75
C LYS A 415 -15.06 -0.06 -33.80
N PRO A 416 -15.43 0.57 -32.67
CA PRO A 416 -16.41 0.01 -31.75
C PRO A 416 -17.83 -0.01 -32.37
N ASN A 417 -18.60 -1.05 -32.09
CA ASN A 417 -20.01 -1.10 -32.47
C ASN A 417 -20.85 -0.23 -31.52
N ARG A 418 -21.07 1.03 -31.91
CA ARG A 418 -21.78 2.02 -31.09
C ARG A 418 -23.23 1.66 -30.80
N LYS A 419 -23.91 0.98 -31.77
CA LYS A 419 -25.31 0.56 -31.58
C LYS A 419 -25.40 -0.48 -30.45
N TRP A 420 -24.52 -1.49 -30.50
CA TRP A 420 -24.43 -2.49 -29.44
C TRP A 420 -24.06 -1.87 -28.09
N PHE A 421 -23.10 -0.94 -28.09
CA PHE A 421 -22.72 -0.21 -26.87
C PHE A 421 -23.90 0.54 -26.25
N ALA A 422 -24.69 1.27 -27.05
CA ALA A 422 -25.85 2.00 -26.56
C ALA A 422 -26.87 1.07 -25.89
N VAL A 423 -27.19 -0.07 -26.53
CA VAL A 423 -28.10 -1.07 -25.97
C VAL A 423 -27.55 -1.67 -24.66
N ALA A 424 -26.30 -2.12 -24.67
CA ALA A 424 -25.68 -2.73 -23.49
C ALA A 424 -25.56 -1.74 -22.32
N ALA A 425 -25.20 -0.49 -22.61
CA ALA A 425 -25.12 0.58 -21.61
C ALA A 425 -26.48 0.91 -21.03
N SER A 426 -27.55 1.02 -21.88
CA SER A 426 -28.92 1.26 -21.42
C SER A 426 -29.42 0.14 -20.50
N ILE A 427 -29.16 -1.13 -20.85
CA ILE A 427 -29.51 -2.28 -20.02
C ILE A 427 -28.77 -2.22 -18.68
N THR A 428 -27.47 -1.90 -18.70
CA THR A 428 -26.68 -1.78 -17.47
C THR A 428 -27.19 -0.65 -16.57
N CYS A 429 -27.51 0.50 -17.15
CA CYS A 429 -28.08 1.64 -16.40
C CYS A 429 -29.46 1.28 -15.82
N LEU A 430 -30.30 0.55 -16.57
CA LEU A 430 -31.58 0.10 -16.08
C LEU A 430 -31.45 -0.87 -14.89
N ILE A 431 -30.54 -1.86 -15.01
CA ILE A 431 -30.29 -2.82 -13.92
C ILE A 431 -29.72 -2.08 -12.70
N ALA A 432 -28.78 -1.18 -12.89
CA ALA A 432 -28.22 -0.37 -11.80
C ALA A 432 -29.29 0.52 -11.14
N GLY A 433 -30.17 1.15 -11.95
CA GLY A 433 -31.29 1.92 -11.44
C GLY A 433 -32.25 1.07 -10.61
N VAL A 434 -32.68 -0.08 -11.14
CA VAL A 434 -33.53 -1.01 -10.40
C VAL A 434 -32.87 -1.44 -9.09
N PHE A 435 -31.59 -1.78 -9.12
CA PHE A 435 -30.85 -2.17 -7.91
C PHE A 435 -30.80 -1.04 -6.87
N LEU A 436 -30.49 0.20 -7.29
CA LEU A 436 -30.42 1.36 -6.38
C LEU A 436 -31.78 1.71 -5.75
N PHE A 437 -32.88 1.56 -6.50
CA PHE A 437 -34.21 1.89 -6.01
C PHE A 437 -34.93 0.72 -5.30
N ALA A 438 -34.61 -0.51 -5.67
CA ALA A 438 -35.25 -1.70 -5.10
C ALA A 438 -34.54 -2.27 -3.88
N CYS A 439 -33.23 -2.05 -3.74
CA CYS A 439 -32.48 -2.46 -2.55
C CYS A 439 -32.61 -1.39 -1.46
N PRO A 440 -33.31 -1.69 -0.34
CA PRO A 440 -33.31 -0.78 0.81
C PRO A 440 -31.89 -0.65 1.34
N SER A 441 -31.32 0.55 1.26
CA SER A 441 -30.06 0.80 1.92
C SER A 441 -30.30 0.85 3.43
N PRO A 442 -29.57 0.10 4.26
CA PRO A 442 -29.61 0.30 5.70
C PRO A 442 -29.03 1.68 6.00
N SER A 443 -29.89 2.70 6.07
CA SER A 443 -29.48 4.03 6.50
C SER A 443 -29.32 4.01 8.01
N VAL A 444 -28.09 3.80 8.48
CA VAL A 444 -27.74 4.05 9.88
C VAL A 444 -27.30 5.52 9.95
N VAL A 445 -28.13 6.34 10.56
CA VAL A 445 -27.74 7.72 10.91
C VAL A 445 -27.12 7.66 12.31
N SER A 446 -25.81 7.81 12.40
CA SER A 446 -25.13 8.02 13.67
C SER A 446 -25.03 9.53 13.93
N ALA A 447 -25.73 9.97 14.96
CA ALA A 447 -25.56 11.31 15.48
C ALA A 447 -24.74 11.24 16.76
N PRO A 448 -23.76 12.13 16.98
CA PRO A 448 -23.09 12.24 18.28
C PRO A 448 -24.12 12.69 19.31
N VAL A 449 -24.37 11.85 20.31
CA VAL A 449 -25.27 12.16 21.41
C VAL A 449 -24.42 12.36 22.66
N VAL A 450 -24.51 13.54 23.24
CA VAL A 450 -23.98 13.80 24.57
C VAL A 450 -25.10 13.50 25.55
N ILE A 451 -24.91 12.50 26.39
CA ILE A 451 -25.84 12.22 27.49
C ILE A 451 -25.51 13.25 28.57
N ASP A 452 -26.35 14.26 28.70
CA ASP A 452 -26.25 15.24 29.76
C ASP A 452 -27.31 14.96 30.83
N TYR A 453 -27.04 15.40 32.08
CA TYR A 453 -27.97 15.26 33.17
C TYR A 453 -29.17 16.19 32.93
N LYS A 454 -30.37 15.81 33.43
CA LYS A 454 -31.54 16.70 33.39
C LYS A 454 -31.16 18.09 33.91
N PRO A 455 -31.73 19.18 33.34
CA PRO A 455 -31.56 20.52 33.92
C PRO A 455 -31.88 20.48 35.44
N GLY A 456 -30.89 20.83 36.26
CA GLY A 456 -30.96 20.68 37.72
C GLY A 456 -30.23 19.44 38.29
N GLY A 457 -29.78 18.49 37.43
CA GLY A 457 -29.00 17.32 37.88
C GLY A 457 -27.57 17.65 38.29
N VAL A 458 -27.05 18.80 37.86
CA VAL A 458 -25.73 19.29 38.27
C VAL A 458 -25.92 20.47 39.21
N ILE A 459 -25.67 20.22 40.49
CA ILE A 459 -25.72 21.24 41.54
C ILE A 459 -24.38 21.99 41.54
N ARG A 460 -24.45 23.30 41.31
CA ARG A 460 -23.28 24.19 41.29
C ARG A 460 -23.30 25.07 42.53
N ALA A 461 -22.14 25.28 43.15
CA ALA A 461 -21.97 26.25 44.22
C ALA A 461 -22.28 27.66 43.74
N ARG A 462 -22.96 28.46 44.54
CA ARG A 462 -23.27 29.87 44.22
C ARG A 462 -22.07 30.80 44.41
N ALA A 463 -21.10 30.40 45.23
CA ALA A 463 -19.86 31.11 45.47
C ALA A 463 -18.67 30.18 45.36
N ALA A 464 -17.50 30.71 44.99
CA ALA A 464 -16.25 29.95 45.00
C ALA A 464 -15.86 29.67 46.46
N GLY A 465 -15.31 28.46 46.70
CA GLY A 465 -14.85 28.07 48.03
C GLY A 465 -14.36 26.64 48.06
N PHE A 466 -13.71 26.25 49.16
CA PHE A 466 -13.24 24.89 49.38
C PHE A 466 -14.30 24.10 50.16
N ALA A 467 -14.54 22.85 49.77
CA ALA A 467 -15.46 21.99 50.47
C ALA A 467 -14.91 21.66 51.87
N ARG A 468 -15.58 22.16 52.92
CA ARG A 468 -15.18 21.91 54.31
C ARG A 468 -15.81 20.64 54.87
N VAL A 469 -17.10 20.44 54.61
CA VAL A 469 -17.85 19.28 55.10
C VAL A 469 -18.78 18.80 53.99
N LEU A 470 -18.71 17.52 53.66
CA LEU A 470 -19.70 16.82 52.85
C LEU A 470 -20.74 16.18 53.80
N HIS A 471 -22.01 16.54 53.60
CA HIS A 471 -23.11 16.04 54.46
C HIS A 471 -23.83 14.84 53.84
N VAL A 472 -23.47 14.47 52.61
CA VAL A 472 -24.10 13.38 51.85
C VAL A 472 -23.05 12.41 51.31
N VAL A 473 -23.45 11.16 51.11
CA VAL A 473 -22.61 10.11 50.51
C VAL A 473 -23.10 9.76 49.11
N PRO A 474 -22.23 9.29 48.18
CA PRO A 474 -22.63 8.87 46.86
C PRO A 474 -23.73 7.81 46.90
N GLY A 475 -24.81 8.02 46.12
CA GLY A 475 -25.98 7.14 46.07
C GLY A 475 -27.08 7.48 47.05
N GLN A 476 -26.90 8.47 47.94
CA GLN A 476 -27.94 8.92 48.87
C GLN A 476 -29.04 9.70 48.13
N VAL A 477 -30.31 9.42 48.44
CA VAL A 477 -31.44 10.20 47.96
C VAL A 477 -31.56 11.46 48.82
N VAL A 478 -31.62 12.61 48.17
CA VAL A 478 -31.72 13.94 48.82
C VAL A 478 -32.99 14.63 48.34
N ALA A 479 -33.58 15.45 49.19
CA ALA A 479 -34.71 16.30 48.87
C ALA A 479 -34.27 17.72 48.54
N GLU A 480 -35.17 18.51 47.96
CA GLU A 480 -34.93 19.92 47.71
C GLU A 480 -34.82 20.68 49.01
N GLY A 481 -33.71 21.36 49.21
CA GLY A 481 -33.39 22.10 50.44
C GLY A 481 -32.41 21.40 51.35
N ASP A 482 -32.06 20.14 51.09
CA ASP A 482 -31.07 19.43 51.90
C ASP A 482 -29.68 20.04 51.77
N LEU A 483 -28.96 20.15 52.87
CA LEU A 483 -27.59 20.63 52.94
C LEU A 483 -26.64 19.55 52.40
N LEU A 484 -26.06 19.77 51.26
CA LEU A 484 -25.17 18.81 50.60
C LEU A 484 -23.71 19.00 50.98
N VAL A 485 -23.25 20.27 50.93
CA VAL A 485 -21.85 20.66 51.12
C VAL A 485 -21.78 22.00 51.85
N THR A 486 -20.93 22.08 52.86
CA THR A 486 -20.53 23.35 53.47
C THR A 486 -19.21 23.79 52.83
N LEU A 487 -19.22 25.00 52.25
CA LEU A 487 -18.03 25.61 51.63
C LEU A 487 -17.41 26.61 52.64
N GLU A 488 -16.08 26.67 52.64
CA GLU A 488 -15.27 27.67 53.31
C GLU A 488 -14.58 28.55 52.27
N ASN A 489 -14.72 29.86 52.43
CA ASN A 489 -14.01 30.83 51.58
C ASN A 489 -13.37 31.87 52.52
N ARG A 490 -12.08 31.67 52.80
CA ARG A 490 -11.34 32.55 53.72
C ARG A 490 -11.25 33.99 53.25
N ASP A 491 -11.23 34.22 51.95
CA ASP A 491 -11.15 35.56 51.38
C ASP A 491 -12.47 36.29 51.60
N LEU A 492 -13.62 35.66 51.36
CA LEU A 492 -14.93 36.19 51.67
C LEU A 492 -15.15 36.38 53.17
N GLU A 493 -14.69 35.47 54.03
CA GLU A 493 -14.75 35.61 55.48
C GLU A 493 -13.91 36.78 55.98
N ALA A 494 -12.72 36.98 55.38
CA ALA A 494 -11.87 38.14 55.69
C ALA A 494 -12.49 39.47 55.19
N GLU A 495 -13.07 39.46 53.99
CA GLU A 495 -13.77 40.64 53.49
C GLU A 495 -15.00 40.99 54.33
N TYR A 496 -15.78 39.97 54.73
CA TYR A 496 -16.93 40.14 55.60
C TYR A 496 -16.52 40.69 56.97
N ALA A 497 -15.45 40.16 57.55
CA ALA A 497 -14.92 40.67 58.83
C ALA A 497 -14.41 42.10 58.70
N SER A 498 -13.71 42.44 57.60
CA SER A 498 -13.26 43.82 57.30
C SER A 498 -14.42 44.79 57.17
N LEU A 499 -15.42 44.46 56.38
CA LEU A 499 -16.62 45.29 56.17
C LEU A 499 -17.37 45.54 57.48
N ARG A 500 -17.46 44.54 58.38
CA ARG A 500 -18.06 44.67 59.69
C ARG A 500 -17.32 45.67 60.55
N VAL A 501 -15.98 45.60 60.55
CA VAL A 501 -15.14 46.55 61.30
C VAL A 501 -15.31 47.98 60.70
N ASP A 502 -15.32 48.13 59.38
CA ASP A 502 -15.49 49.42 58.72
C ASP A 502 -16.83 50.04 59.03
N ILE A 503 -17.92 49.26 59.09
CA ILE A 503 -19.25 49.72 59.51
C ILE A 503 -19.23 50.24 60.96
N GLU A 504 -18.59 49.51 61.88
CA GLU A 504 -18.48 49.92 63.30
C GLU A 504 -17.61 51.18 63.42
N ILE A 505 -16.52 51.30 62.68
CA ILE A 505 -15.68 52.52 62.65
C ILE A 505 -16.47 53.70 62.13
N SER A 506 -17.23 53.57 61.02
CA SER A 506 -18.04 54.63 60.46
C SER A 506 -19.12 55.07 61.46
N LYS A 507 -19.78 54.16 62.19
CA LYS A 507 -20.74 54.49 63.25
C LYS A 507 -20.11 55.28 64.40
N LEU A 508 -18.92 54.90 64.84
CA LEU A 508 -18.18 55.60 65.88
C LEU A 508 -17.72 57.02 65.39
N ARG A 509 -17.28 57.14 64.16
CA ARG A 509 -16.90 58.44 63.54
C ARG A 509 -18.07 59.38 63.43
N ILE A 510 -19.23 58.90 62.96
CA ILE A 510 -20.45 59.71 62.91
C ILE A 510 -20.79 60.27 64.31
N LYS A 511 -20.73 59.42 65.35
CA LYS A 511 -20.97 59.83 66.73
C LYS A 511 -19.97 60.89 67.21
N SER A 512 -18.69 60.75 66.86
CA SER A 512 -17.64 61.73 67.16
C SER A 512 -17.86 63.06 66.42
N LEU A 513 -18.15 63.01 65.13
CA LEU A 513 -18.39 64.19 64.30
C LEU A 513 -19.68 64.98 64.71
N LEU A 514 -20.69 64.24 65.16
CA LEU A 514 -21.88 64.87 65.77
C LEU A 514 -21.56 65.66 67.03
N SER A 515 -20.65 65.13 67.87
CA SER A 515 -20.23 65.82 69.10
C SER A 515 -19.31 66.99 68.87
N SER A 516 -18.63 67.09 67.70
CA SER A 516 -17.79 68.23 67.29
C SER A 516 -18.54 69.26 66.48
N GLY A 517 -19.80 69.01 66.07
CA GLY A 517 -20.61 69.94 65.28
C GLY A 517 -20.33 70.05 63.78
N GLU A 518 -19.56 69.09 63.24
CA GLU A 518 -19.12 69.06 61.81
C GLU A 518 -20.16 68.36 60.89
N ILE A 519 -21.35 69.05 60.68
CA ILE A 519 -22.50 68.44 60.01
C ILE A 519 -22.21 68.01 58.58
N ALA A 520 -21.36 68.73 57.83
CA ALA A 520 -21.00 68.33 56.45
C ALA A 520 -20.21 67.04 56.39
N MET A 521 -19.33 66.77 57.37
CA MET A 521 -18.56 65.54 57.44
C MET A 521 -19.41 64.33 57.91
N VAL A 522 -20.45 64.61 58.74
CA VAL A 522 -21.42 63.56 59.15
C VAL A 522 -22.17 63.06 57.90
N GLN A 523 -22.60 63.87 57.00
CA GLN A 523 -23.32 63.46 55.76
C GLN A 523 -22.45 62.60 54.86
N LEU A 524 -21.18 62.93 54.71
CA LEU A 524 -20.22 62.11 53.91
C LEU A 524 -19.97 60.73 54.54
N GLU A 525 -19.83 60.66 55.88
CA GLU A 525 -19.60 59.40 56.58
C GLU A 525 -20.88 58.54 56.64
N GLU A 526 -22.08 59.15 56.67
CA GLU A 526 -23.37 58.45 56.55
C GLU A 526 -23.52 57.81 55.15
N GLU A 527 -23.11 58.47 54.09
CA GLU A 527 -23.14 57.93 52.75
C GLU A 527 -22.16 56.76 52.59
N SER A 528 -20.96 56.87 53.18
CA SER A 528 -20.00 55.77 53.29
C SER A 528 -20.56 54.55 54.07
N LEU A 529 -21.21 54.82 55.21
CA LEU A 529 -21.87 53.81 56.03
C LEU A 529 -22.94 53.06 55.23
N LEU A 530 -23.83 53.78 54.53
CA LEU A 530 -24.88 53.20 53.69
C LEU A 530 -24.30 52.35 52.55
N SER A 531 -23.20 52.78 51.94
CA SER A 531 -22.50 52.03 50.90
C SER A 531 -21.94 50.72 51.47
N ASN A 532 -21.30 50.75 52.63
CA ASN A 532 -20.74 49.57 53.27
C ASN A 532 -21.85 48.62 53.80
N GLU A 533 -22.94 49.12 54.34
CA GLU A 533 -24.10 48.31 54.74
C GLU A 533 -24.77 47.64 53.52
N LYS A 534 -24.84 48.32 52.41
CA LYS A 534 -25.35 47.73 51.16
C LYS A 534 -24.44 46.62 50.65
N ARG A 535 -23.11 46.82 50.63
CA ARG A 535 -22.14 45.75 50.26
C ARG A 535 -22.19 44.57 51.21
N TRP A 536 -22.47 44.80 52.52
CA TRP A 536 -22.59 43.76 53.53
C TRP A 536 -23.89 42.96 53.40
N SER A 537 -24.95 43.53 52.82
CA SER A 537 -26.26 42.88 52.63
C SER A 537 -26.37 42.13 51.30
N THR A 538 -25.48 42.38 50.32
CA THR A 538 -25.42 41.71 49.03
C THR A 538 -24.40 40.56 49.04
#